data_523d3d31363623849223d65789c0ced3
#
_entry.id   523d3d31363623849223d65789c0ced3
#
_cell.length_a   1.000
_cell.length_b   1.000
_cell.length_c   1.000
_cell.angle_alpha   90.00
_cell.angle_beta   90.00
_cell.angle_gamma   90.00
#
_symmetry.space_group_name_H-M   'P 1'
#
loop_
_entity.id
_entity.type
_entity.pdbx_description
1 polymer ?
#
loop_
_entity_poly.entity_id
_entity_poly.type
_entity_poly.pdbx_seq_one_letter_code
_entity_poly.pdbx_strand_id
1 'polypeptide(L)'
;SPYTLEEVVARNYLINEHPDVILNIVDGTNLERNLYLTTQLTELGIPVVMAINMMDIVKKNDDKINVKELSRELGVTIVEISALKGNGIMDAAEAALQAAKVGRTIPMHTFSGAVEHAIAHIEEAVLHDMPEDQQRWYAIKIFERDDKVLAKLNLSKEVLAHIEKDIQAAEKELDDDAESIITNERYIYIASIIKGCYKKKTAGKLSTSDKIDKVVTN
;
A
#
# COMPACT_ATOMS: atom_id res chain seq x y z
N SER A 1 3.76 12.55 -8.68
CA SER A 1 3.07 12.03 -7.48
C SER A 1 3.32 12.96 -6.29
N PRO A 2 2.29 13.41 -5.59
CA PRO A 2 2.43 14.30 -4.43
C PRO A 2 2.84 13.53 -3.18
N TYR A 3 4.03 12.93 -3.18
CA TYR A 3 4.61 12.39 -1.95
C TYR A 3 5.11 13.52 -1.07
N THR A 4 4.83 13.44 0.23
CA THR A 4 5.47 14.32 1.20
C THR A 4 6.98 14.01 1.25
N LEU A 5 7.78 14.95 1.75
CA LEU A 5 9.22 14.75 1.87
C LEU A 5 9.54 13.53 2.76
N GLU A 6 8.76 13.33 3.81
CA GLU A 6 8.88 12.21 4.74
C GLU A 6 8.60 10.86 4.05
N GLU A 7 7.58 10.80 3.20
CA GLU A 7 7.25 9.59 2.42
C GLU A 7 8.36 9.25 1.43
N VAL A 8 8.97 10.25 0.80
CA VAL A 8 10.13 10.06 -0.10
C VAL A 8 11.33 9.51 0.67
N VAL A 9 11.62 10.05 1.86
CA VAL A 9 12.74 9.58 2.70
C VAL A 9 12.50 8.14 3.16
N ALA A 10 11.30 7.81 3.66
CA ALA A 10 10.95 6.47 4.09
C ALA A 10 11.04 5.46 2.93
N ARG A 11 10.50 5.81 1.76
CA ARG A 11 10.59 4.98 0.56
C ARG A 11 12.04 4.70 0.15
N ASN A 12 12.87 5.73 0.09
CA ASN A 12 14.26 5.58 -0.31
C ASN A 12 15.04 4.69 0.68
N TYR A 13 14.76 4.82 1.97
CA TYR A 13 15.33 3.95 2.99
C TYR A 13 14.94 2.48 2.76
N LEU A 14 13.65 2.19 2.61
CA LEU A 14 13.15 0.83 2.41
C LEU A 14 13.74 0.15 1.16
N ILE A 15 13.88 0.91 0.06
CA ILE A 15 14.39 0.38 -1.21
C ILE A 15 15.91 0.17 -1.18
N ASN A 16 16.65 1.06 -0.51
CA ASN A 16 18.12 1.01 -0.53
C ASN A 16 18.67 0.11 0.59
N GLU A 17 18.10 0.17 1.79
CA GLU A 17 18.58 -0.57 2.96
C GLU A 17 17.94 -1.96 3.10
N HIS A 18 16.76 -2.17 2.49
CA HIS A 18 16.02 -3.42 2.48
C HIS A 18 15.95 -4.09 3.87
N PRO A 19 15.28 -3.47 4.86
CA PRO A 19 15.22 -3.98 6.22
C PRO A 19 14.56 -5.37 6.28
N ASP A 20 14.82 -6.13 7.34
CA ASP A 20 14.30 -7.49 7.52
C ASP A 20 12.78 -7.55 7.70
N VAL A 21 12.16 -6.46 8.14
CA VAL A 21 10.71 -6.35 8.36
C VAL A 21 10.26 -4.89 8.42
N ILE A 22 9.03 -4.66 8.00
CA ILE A 22 8.32 -3.38 8.16
C ILE A 22 7.22 -3.57 9.21
N LEU A 23 7.28 -2.81 10.29
CA LEU A 23 6.16 -2.66 11.22
C LEU A 23 5.37 -1.39 10.83
N ASN A 24 4.28 -1.59 10.11
CA ASN A 24 3.40 -0.52 9.63
C ASN A 24 2.35 -0.18 10.69
N ILE A 25 2.50 0.95 11.36
CA ILE A 25 1.55 1.45 12.36
C ILE A 25 0.49 2.29 11.66
N VAL A 26 -0.77 1.88 11.78
CA VAL A 26 -1.90 2.55 11.13
C VAL A 26 -2.91 3.05 12.16
N ASP A 27 -3.60 4.14 11.84
CA ASP A 27 -4.68 4.68 12.64
C ASP A 27 -5.98 3.93 12.38
N GLY A 28 -6.46 3.16 13.36
CA GLY A 28 -7.70 2.40 13.27
C GLY A 28 -8.96 3.26 13.13
N THR A 29 -8.91 4.53 13.52
CA THR A 29 -10.03 5.48 13.37
C THR A 29 -10.14 6.05 11.96
N ASN A 30 -9.05 5.92 11.17
CA ASN A 30 -8.94 6.40 9.79
C ASN A 30 -8.29 5.34 8.87
N LEU A 31 -8.78 4.12 8.97
CA LEU A 31 -8.16 2.94 8.37
C LEU A 31 -8.03 3.05 6.85
N GLU A 32 -9.10 3.47 6.16
CA GLU A 32 -9.12 3.57 4.69
C GLU A 32 -7.96 4.39 4.13
N ARG A 33 -7.71 5.57 4.71
CA ARG A 33 -6.60 6.45 4.30
C ARG A 33 -5.24 5.78 4.49
N ASN A 34 -5.07 5.04 5.59
CA ASN A 34 -3.80 4.39 5.91
C ASN A 34 -3.51 3.17 5.03
N LEU A 35 -4.54 2.48 4.53
CA LEU A 35 -4.37 1.30 3.69
C LEU A 35 -3.70 1.60 2.34
N TYR A 36 -3.77 2.83 1.85
CA TYR A 36 -3.08 3.20 0.61
C TYR A 36 -1.56 3.01 0.71
N LEU A 37 -0.96 3.45 1.81
CA LEU A 37 0.46 3.20 2.09
C LEU A 37 0.71 1.69 2.31
N THR A 38 -0.16 1.02 3.06
CA THR A 38 -0.02 -0.42 3.34
C THR A 38 0.06 -1.23 2.05
N THR A 39 -0.78 -0.96 1.06
CA THR A 39 -0.74 -1.67 -0.23
C THR A 39 0.60 -1.49 -0.94
N GLN A 40 1.18 -0.30 -0.90
CA GLN A 40 2.49 -0.03 -1.48
C GLN A 40 3.64 -0.74 -0.72
N LEU A 41 3.56 -0.82 0.60
CA LEU A 41 4.56 -1.52 1.42
C LEU A 41 4.59 -3.03 1.12
N THR A 42 3.43 -3.64 0.86
CA THR A 42 3.36 -5.07 0.51
C THR A 42 4.00 -5.41 -0.83
N GLU A 43 4.17 -4.44 -1.71
CA GLU A 43 4.79 -4.61 -3.03
C GLU A 43 6.33 -4.63 -2.98
N LEU A 44 6.95 -4.20 -1.86
CA LEU A 44 8.41 -4.07 -1.74
C LEU A 44 9.15 -5.41 -1.56
N GLY A 45 8.43 -6.53 -1.35
CA GLY A 45 9.04 -7.83 -1.07
C GLY A 45 9.59 -7.99 0.35
N ILE A 46 9.51 -6.95 1.17
CA ILE A 46 9.92 -6.96 2.58
C ILE A 46 8.75 -7.49 3.42
N PRO A 47 8.98 -8.36 4.43
CA PRO A 47 7.92 -8.77 5.34
C PRO A 47 7.24 -7.58 6.01
N VAL A 48 5.89 -7.55 6.00
CA VAL A 48 5.09 -6.48 6.59
C VAL A 48 4.22 -7.03 7.69
N VAL A 49 4.25 -6.38 8.86
CA VAL A 49 3.28 -6.54 9.94
C VAL A 49 2.53 -5.23 10.11
N MET A 50 1.22 -5.27 10.21
CA MET A 50 0.40 -4.09 10.44
C MET A 50 -0.05 -4.03 11.90
N ALA A 51 0.27 -2.95 12.59
CA ALA A 51 -0.23 -2.66 13.93
C ALA A 51 -1.35 -1.60 13.84
N ILE A 52 -2.59 -2.00 14.10
CA ILE A 52 -3.72 -1.07 14.12
C ILE A 52 -3.76 -0.40 15.48
N ASN A 53 -3.39 0.88 15.50
CA ASN A 53 -3.38 1.72 16.70
C ASN A 53 -4.75 2.36 16.97
N MET A 54 -4.90 2.92 18.16
CA MET A 54 -6.13 3.56 18.63
C MET A 54 -7.33 2.61 18.72
N MET A 55 -7.09 1.32 18.93
CA MET A 55 -8.16 0.33 19.04
C MET A 55 -9.09 0.55 20.25
N ASP A 56 -8.62 1.20 21.30
CA ASP A 56 -9.45 1.66 22.40
C ASP A 56 -10.47 2.73 21.96
N ILE A 57 -10.10 3.62 21.06
CA ILE A 57 -11.00 4.63 20.48
C ILE A 57 -11.98 3.99 19.50
N VAL A 58 -11.52 3.09 18.65
CA VAL A 58 -12.38 2.30 17.75
C VAL A 58 -13.48 1.59 18.54
N LYS A 59 -13.10 0.89 19.64
CA LYS A 59 -14.04 0.21 20.53
C LYS A 59 -14.99 1.18 21.26
N LYS A 60 -14.48 2.34 21.72
CA LYS A 60 -15.28 3.38 22.37
C LYS A 60 -16.34 3.97 21.43
N ASN A 61 -16.00 4.11 20.15
CA ASN A 61 -16.93 4.58 19.13
C ASN A 61 -17.92 3.51 18.66
N ASP A 62 -17.76 2.27 19.17
CA ASP A 62 -18.53 1.10 18.77
C ASP A 62 -18.35 0.76 17.25
N ASP A 63 -17.25 1.20 16.68
CA ASP A 63 -16.83 0.81 15.35
C ASP A 63 -16.25 -0.60 15.37
N LYS A 64 -16.39 -1.33 14.29
CA LYS A 64 -15.92 -2.73 14.21
C LYS A 64 -14.96 -2.91 13.03
N ILE A 65 -13.79 -3.46 13.33
CA ILE A 65 -12.82 -3.91 12.34
C ILE A 65 -12.76 -5.44 12.42
N ASN A 66 -13.05 -6.11 11.31
CA ASN A 66 -12.82 -7.54 11.18
C ASN A 66 -11.33 -7.78 10.85
N VAL A 67 -10.51 -7.82 11.90
CA VAL A 67 -9.04 -7.94 11.79
C VAL A 67 -8.62 -9.22 11.07
N LYS A 68 -9.33 -10.33 11.29
CA LYS A 68 -9.03 -11.61 10.63
C LYS A 68 -9.25 -11.55 9.13
N GLU A 69 -10.35 -10.96 8.70
CA GLU A 69 -10.67 -10.78 7.29
C GLU A 69 -9.70 -9.79 6.64
N LEU A 70 -9.43 -8.67 7.32
CA LEU A 70 -8.48 -7.67 6.85
C LEU A 70 -7.06 -8.24 6.66
N SER A 71 -6.61 -9.09 7.60
CA SER A 71 -5.35 -9.81 7.50
C SER A 71 -5.30 -10.73 6.28
N ARG A 72 -6.39 -11.43 6.01
CA ARG A 72 -6.50 -12.30 4.83
C ARG A 72 -6.47 -11.50 3.53
N GLU A 73 -7.23 -10.43 3.44
CA GLU A 73 -7.33 -9.59 2.24
C GLU A 73 -6.01 -8.88 1.91
N LEU A 74 -5.26 -8.46 2.92
CA LEU A 74 -3.97 -7.78 2.75
C LEU A 74 -2.77 -8.75 2.68
N GLY A 75 -2.93 -9.99 3.10
CA GLY A 75 -1.83 -10.97 3.17
C GLY A 75 -0.77 -10.63 4.22
N VAL A 76 -1.13 -9.91 5.28
CA VAL A 76 -0.21 -9.47 6.34
C VAL A 76 -0.71 -9.88 7.73
N THR A 77 0.21 -10.13 8.64
CA THR A 77 -0.13 -10.28 10.06
C THR A 77 -0.57 -8.95 10.64
N ILE A 78 -1.70 -8.94 11.34
CA ILE A 78 -2.26 -7.73 11.97
C ILE A 78 -2.31 -7.90 13.48
N VAL A 79 -1.87 -6.87 14.21
CA VAL A 79 -1.93 -6.79 15.67
C VAL A 79 -2.71 -5.54 16.06
N GLU A 80 -3.66 -5.68 16.99
CA GLU A 80 -4.38 -4.55 17.57
C GLU A 80 -3.54 -3.93 18.69
N ILE A 81 -3.35 -2.61 18.64
CA ILE A 81 -2.61 -1.88 19.67
C ILE A 81 -3.38 -0.64 20.16
N SER A 82 -3.01 -0.21 21.35
CA SER A 82 -3.30 1.13 21.87
C SER A 82 -2.00 1.67 22.47
N ALA A 83 -1.23 2.38 21.67
CA ALA A 83 0.11 2.84 22.05
C ALA A 83 0.07 3.74 23.28
N LEU A 84 -0.93 4.62 23.39
CA LEU A 84 -1.12 5.49 24.54
C LEU A 84 -1.32 4.74 25.86
N LYS A 85 -1.96 3.55 25.79
CA LYS A 85 -2.21 2.69 26.95
C LYS A 85 -1.15 1.61 27.16
N GLY A 86 -0.20 1.50 26.24
CA GLY A 86 0.82 0.45 26.26
C GLY A 86 0.31 -0.95 25.89
N ASN A 87 -0.91 -1.07 25.38
CA ASN A 87 -1.53 -2.37 25.05
C ASN A 87 -1.07 -2.86 23.66
N GLY A 88 -0.70 -4.15 23.58
CA GLY A 88 -0.36 -4.82 22.32
C GLY A 88 0.99 -4.46 21.71
N ILE A 89 1.77 -3.56 22.32
CA ILE A 89 3.05 -3.10 21.78
C ILE A 89 4.05 -4.26 21.66
N MET A 90 4.16 -5.07 22.72
CA MET A 90 5.07 -6.23 22.72
C MET A 90 4.61 -7.31 21.73
N ASP A 91 3.30 -7.53 21.61
CA ASP A 91 2.74 -8.47 20.63
C ASP A 91 3.07 -8.02 19.18
N ALA A 92 3.01 -6.72 18.90
CA ALA A 92 3.39 -6.16 17.60
C ALA A 92 4.90 -6.34 17.32
N ALA A 93 5.74 -6.09 18.31
CA ALA A 93 7.19 -6.30 18.19
C ALA A 93 7.54 -7.77 17.98
N GLU A 94 6.90 -8.69 18.71
CA GLU A 94 7.09 -10.13 18.54
C GLU A 94 6.61 -10.61 17.16
N ALA A 95 5.43 -10.14 16.71
CA ALA A 95 4.93 -10.43 15.37
C ALA A 95 5.90 -9.97 14.28
N ALA A 96 6.49 -8.78 14.43
CA ALA A 96 7.52 -8.28 13.52
C ALA A 96 8.76 -9.18 13.50
N LEU A 97 9.28 -9.59 14.65
CA LEU A 97 10.41 -10.52 14.74
C LEU A 97 10.11 -11.88 14.12
N GLN A 98 8.89 -12.39 14.26
CA GLN A 98 8.49 -13.64 13.60
C GLN A 98 8.38 -13.46 12.08
N ALA A 99 7.79 -12.36 11.60
CA ALA A 99 7.69 -12.08 10.17
C ALA A 99 9.07 -11.98 9.51
N ALA A 100 10.05 -11.35 10.16
CA ALA A 100 11.42 -11.25 9.68
C ALA A 100 12.09 -12.64 9.44
N LYS A 101 11.67 -13.66 10.17
CA LYS A 101 12.21 -15.03 10.03
C LYS A 101 11.55 -15.81 8.89
N VAL A 102 10.32 -15.49 8.52
CA VAL A 102 9.51 -16.25 7.54
C VAL A 102 9.83 -15.87 6.10
N GLY A 103 10.34 -14.66 5.85
CA GLY A 103 10.81 -14.29 4.52
C GLY A 103 10.13 -13.05 3.95
N ARG A 104 9.10 -13.15 3.11
CA ARG A 104 8.52 -12.03 2.37
C ARG A 104 7.00 -11.93 2.53
N THR A 105 6.46 -10.72 2.38
CA THR A 105 5.04 -10.49 2.15
C THR A 105 4.76 -10.56 0.65
N ILE A 106 3.70 -11.28 0.27
CA ILE A 106 3.23 -11.35 -1.11
C ILE A 106 2.03 -10.40 -1.22
N PRO A 107 2.07 -9.40 -2.13
CA PRO A 107 0.94 -8.51 -2.33
C PRO A 107 -0.28 -9.29 -2.84
N MET A 108 -1.42 -9.08 -2.20
CA MET A 108 -2.69 -9.75 -2.58
C MET A 108 -3.45 -8.96 -3.65
N HIS A 109 -3.12 -7.69 -3.84
CA HIS A 109 -3.72 -6.87 -4.88
C HIS A 109 -3.19 -7.25 -6.26
N THR A 110 -4.12 -7.51 -7.19
CA THR A 110 -3.85 -7.62 -8.62
C THR A 110 -4.56 -6.49 -9.35
N PHE A 111 -3.87 -5.90 -10.32
CA PHE A 111 -4.42 -4.87 -11.20
C PHE A 111 -5.29 -5.50 -12.31
N SER A 112 -5.93 -4.67 -13.14
CA SER A 112 -6.65 -5.13 -14.33
C SER A 112 -5.73 -5.91 -15.29
N GLY A 113 -6.33 -6.73 -16.15
CA GLY A 113 -5.57 -7.60 -17.07
C GLY A 113 -4.60 -6.84 -17.96
N ALA A 114 -4.97 -5.67 -18.46
CA ALA A 114 -4.10 -4.82 -19.29
C ALA A 114 -2.86 -4.33 -18.52
N VAL A 115 -3.04 -3.95 -17.26
CA VAL A 115 -1.95 -3.49 -16.38
C VAL A 115 -1.04 -4.66 -15.99
N GLU A 116 -1.61 -5.79 -15.56
CA GLU A 116 -0.82 -6.99 -15.20
C GLU A 116 -0.01 -7.51 -16.39
N HIS A 117 -0.57 -7.47 -17.59
CA HIS A 117 0.15 -7.85 -18.81
C HIS A 117 1.36 -6.93 -19.06
N ALA A 118 1.17 -5.61 -18.94
CA ALA A 118 2.28 -4.65 -19.09
C ALA A 118 3.34 -4.82 -17.99
N ILE A 119 2.93 -5.04 -16.74
CA ILE A 119 3.83 -5.30 -15.60
C ILE A 119 4.66 -6.56 -15.86
N ALA A 120 4.04 -7.66 -16.26
CA ALA A 120 4.74 -8.91 -16.55
C ALA A 120 5.77 -8.77 -17.69
N HIS A 121 5.44 -8.04 -18.75
CA HIS A 121 6.39 -7.74 -19.82
C HIS A 121 7.55 -6.87 -19.33
N ILE A 122 7.31 -5.89 -18.47
CA ILE A 122 8.37 -5.07 -17.88
C ILE A 122 9.29 -5.93 -17.01
N GLU A 123 8.73 -6.81 -16.18
CA GLU A 123 9.52 -7.74 -15.35
C GLU A 123 10.44 -8.61 -16.22
N GLU A 124 9.90 -9.22 -17.28
CA GLU A 124 10.67 -10.05 -18.21
C GLU A 124 11.72 -9.26 -18.98
N ALA A 125 11.38 -8.09 -19.49
CA ALA A 125 12.27 -7.32 -20.38
C ALA A 125 13.44 -6.66 -19.65
N VAL A 126 13.26 -6.22 -18.38
CA VAL A 126 14.24 -5.34 -17.72
C VAL A 126 14.59 -5.73 -16.28
N LEU A 127 13.85 -6.63 -15.64
CA LEU A 127 14.02 -6.93 -14.21
C LEU A 127 14.36 -8.41 -13.94
N HIS A 128 14.51 -9.24 -14.96
CA HIS A 128 14.76 -10.68 -14.82
C HIS A 128 16.04 -11.02 -14.01
N ASP A 129 17.04 -10.14 -13.98
CA ASP A 129 18.26 -10.30 -13.20
C ASP A 129 18.13 -9.77 -11.76
N MET A 130 17.02 -9.11 -11.44
CA MET A 130 16.73 -8.61 -10.10
C MET A 130 16.10 -9.71 -9.23
N PRO A 131 16.31 -9.70 -7.89
CA PRO A 131 15.60 -10.61 -7.00
C PRO A 131 14.08 -10.55 -7.22
N GLU A 132 13.44 -11.73 -7.34
CA GLU A 132 12.01 -11.87 -7.68
C GLU A 132 11.10 -11.04 -6.77
N ASP A 133 11.43 -10.98 -5.47
CA ASP A 133 10.67 -10.23 -4.46
C ASP A 133 10.72 -8.69 -4.64
N GLN A 134 11.67 -8.18 -5.43
CA GLN A 134 11.80 -6.75 -5.72
C GLN A 134 11.20 -6.36 -7.09
N GLN A 135 11.04 -7.31 -8.00
CA GLN A 135 10.65 -7.02 -9.39
C GLN A 135 9.32 -6.28 -9.49
N ARG A 136 8.29 -6.72 -8.75
CA ARG A 136 6.94 -6.15 -8.85
C ARG A 136 6.89 -4.66 -8.54
N TRP A 137 7.55 -4.23 -7.46
CA TRP A 137 7.57 -2.81 -7.12
C TRP A 137 8.23 -1.96 -8.22
N TYR A 138 9.39 -2.43 -8.73
CA TYR A 138 10.08 -1.74 -9.82
C TYR A 138 9.25 -1.73 -11.10
N ALA A 139 8.59 -2.83 -11.45
CA ALA A 139 7.75 -2.92 -12.63
C ALA A 139 6.56 -1.93 -12.56
N ILE A 140 5.90 -1.81 -11.40
CA ILE A 140 4.84 -0.83 -11.20
C ILE A 140 5.38 0.60 -11.36
N LYS A 141 6.57 0.90 -10.82
CA LYS A 141 7.19 2.22 -10.95
C LYS A 141 7.62 2.55 -12.37
N ILE A 142 8.09 1.57 -13.12
CA ILE A 142 8.38 1.73 -14.55
C ILE A 142 7.08 1.97 -15.33
N PHE A 143 6.01 1.23 -15.03
CA PHE A 143 4.70 1.45 -15.63
C PHE A 143 4.18 2.87 -15.39
N GLU A 144 4.33 3.38 -14.16
CA GLU A 144 4.00 4.78 -13.79
C GLU A 144 4.97 5.82 -14.39
N ARG A 145 6.03 5.40 -15.09
CA ARG A 145 7.11 6.26 -15.61
C ARG A 145 7.80 7.09 -14.51
N ASP A 146 8.04 6.50 -13.33
CA ASP A 146 8.75 7.18 -12.23
C ASP A 146 10.17 7.55 -12.67
N ASP A 147 10.43 8.85 -12.84
CA ASP A 147 11.70 9.39 -13.35
C ASP A 147 12.92 8.95 -12.53
N LYS A 148 12.77 8.82 -11.21
CA LYS A 148 13.86 8.42 -10.32
C LYS A 148 14.23 6.96 -10.50
N VAL A 149 13.23 6.11 -10.68
CA VAL A 149 13.43 4.68 -10.95
C VAL A 149 14.03 4.49 -12.34
N LEU A 150 13.51 5.15 -13.35
CA LEU A 150 14.03 5.09 -14.71
C LEU A 150 15.50 5.58 -14.78
N ALA A 151 15.82 6.67 -14.09
CA ALA A 151 17.19 7.19 -14.02
C ALA A 151 18.14 6.21 -13.29
N LYS A 152 17.67 5.53 -12.23
CA LYS A 152 18.47 4.54 -11.48
C LYS A 152 18.77 3.30 -12.32
N LEU A 153 17.82 2.82 -13.11
CA LEU A 153 17.95 1.62 -13.91
C LEU A 153 18.75 1.84 -15.20
N ASN A 154 18.85 3.08 -15.66
CA ASN A 154 19.62 3.49 -16.87
C ASN A 154 19.36 2.58 -18.09
N LEU A 155 18.07 2.37 -18.39
CA LEU A 155 17.64 1.49 -19.49
C LEU A 155 18.00 2.06 -20.86
N SER A 156 18.26 1.19 -21.84
CA SER A 156 18.51 1.61 -23.22
C SER A 156 17.25 2.22 -23.86
N LYS A 157 17.44 3.06 -24.87
CA LYS A 157 16.31 3.67 -25.59
C LYS A 157 15.42 2.65 -26.29
N GLU A 158 16.02 1.56 -26.76
CA GLU A 158 15.31 0.47 -27.44
C GLU A 158 14.39 -0.26 -26.46
N VAL A 159 14.89 -0.57 -25.25
CA VAL A 159 14.10 -1.19 -24.17
C VAL A 159 12.99 -0.27 -23.70
N LEU A 160 13.30 1.01 -23.49
CA LEU A 160 12.27 2.00 -23.11
C LEU A 160 11.17 2.10 -24.17
N ALA A 161 11.52 2.13 -25.46
CA ALA A 161 10.56 2.18 -26.56
C ALA A 161 9.73 0.89 -26.67
N HIS A 162 10.27 -0.26 -26.23
CA HIS A 162 9.56 -1.53 -26.22
C HIS A 162 8.50 -1.55 -25.12
N ILE A 163 8.87 -1.29 -23.88
CA ILE A 163 7.94 -1.29 -22.74
C ILE A 163 6.90 -0.17 -22.84
N GLU A 164 7.27 0.98 -23.43
CA GLU A 164 6.34 2.10 -23.63
C GLU A 164 5.12 1.71 -24.49
N LYS A 165 5.26 0.79 -25.43
CA LYS A 165 4.12 0.30 -26.23
C LYS A 165 3.09 -0.44 -25.38
N ASP A 166 3.54 -1.24 -24.41
CA ASP A 166 2.66 -1.98 -23.51
C ASP A 166 1.95 -1.03 -22.55
N ILE A 167 2.68 -0.02 -22.05
CA ILE A 167 2.09 1.01 -21.18
C ILE A 167 1.02 1.79 -21.95
N GLN A 168 1.32 2.27 -23.16
CA GLN A 168 0.35 2.99 -24.01
C GLN A 168 -0.86 2.13 -24.41
N ALA A 169 -0.66 0.83 -24.59
CA ALA A 169 -1.78 -0.09 -24.86
C ALA A 169 -2.72 -0.16 -23.67
N ALA A 170 -2.20 -0.26 -22.45
CA ALA A 170 -3.00 -0.25 -21.22
C ALA A 170 -3.70 1.10 -21.01
N GLU A 171 -3.00 2.23 -21.21
CA GLU A 171 -3.59 3.57 -21.14
C GLU A 171 -4.74 3.77 -22.14
N LYS A 172 -4.57 3.27 -23.35
CA LYS A 172 -5.60 3.34 -24.37
C LYS A 172 -6.81 2.47 -24.04
N GLU A 173 -6.59 1.27 -23.48
CA GLU A 173 -7.66 0.35 -23.10
C GLU A 173 -8.48 0.90 -21.93
N LEU A 174 -7.83 1.52 -20.95
CA LEU A 174 -8.43 2.02 -19.72
C LEU A 174 -8.81 3.51 -19.79
N ASP A 175 -8.50 4.19 -20.90
CA ASP A 175 -8.81 5.60 -21.17
C ASP A 175 -8.30 6.56 -20.07
N ASP A 176 -7.10 6.30 -19.54
CA ASP A 176 -6.47 7.13 -18.50
C ASP A 176 -4.94 7.02 -18.59
N ASP A 177 -4.20 7.88 -17.91
CA ASP A 177 -2.75 7.79 -17.79
C ASP A 177 -2.30 6.74 -16.77
N ALA A 178 -1.09 6.22 -16.94
CA ALA A 178 -0.58 5.11 -16.15
C ALA A 178 -0.56 5.36 -14.63
N GLU A 179 -0.20 6.58 -14.19
CA GLU A 179 -0.18 6.93 -12.77
C GLU A 179 -1.61 6.96 -12.19
N SER A 180 -2.54 7.55 -12.92
CA SER A 180 -3.96 7.60 -12.55
C SER A 180 -4.58 6.20 -12.50
N ILE A 181 -4.28 5.35 -13.47
CA ILE A 181 -4.74 3.95 -13.52
C ILE A 181 -4.32 3.20 -12.24
N ILE A 182 -3.04 3.20 -11.91
CA ILE A 182 -2.51 2.54 -10.71
C ILE A 182 -3.16 3.08 -9.44
N THR A 183 -3.27 4.40 -9.34
CA THR A 183 -3.89 5.07 -8.19
C THR A 183 -5.35 4.69 -8.04
N ASN A 184 -6.13 4.75 -9.11
CA ASN A 184 -7.55 4.42 -9.12
C ASN A 184 -7.80 2.95 -8.75
N GLU A 185 -7.06 2.02 -9.32
CA GLU A 185 -7.21 0.61 -9.03
C GLU A 185 -6.85 0.28 -7.57
N ARG A 186 -5.84 0.92 -6.98
CA ARG A 186 -5.56 0.81 -5.55
C ARG A 186 -6.72 1.30 -4.69
N TYR A 187 -7.32 2.44 -5.03
CA TYR A 187 -8.49 2.96 -4.28
C TYR A 187 -9.70 2.04 -4.40
N ILE A 188 -9.96 1.46 -5.57
CA ILE A 188 -11.04 0.49 -5.76
C ILE A 188 -10.82 -0.75 -4.90
N TYR A 189 -9.59 -1.28 -4.87
CA TYR A 189 -9.21 -2.39 -4.02
C TYR A 189 -9.41 -2.08 -2.53
N ILE A 190 -8.90 -0.94 -2.05
CA ILE A 190 -9.05 -0.49 -0.67
C ILE A 190 -10.52 -0.32 -0.31
N ALA A 191 -11.33 0.30 -1.15
CA ALA A 191 -12.76 0.47 -0.91
C ALA A 191 -13.49 -0.88 -0.77
N SER A 192 -13.10 -1.88 -1.55
CA SER A 192 -13.65 -3.24 -1.44
C SER A 192 -13.30 -3.89 -0.10
N ILE A 193 -12.07 -3.74 0.37
CA ILE A 193 -11.62 -4.23 1.69
C ILE A 193 -12.39 -3.54 2.80
N ILE A 194 -12.45 -2.22 2.78
CA ILE A 194 -13.14 -1.43 3.82
C ILE A 194 -14.61 -1.84 3.89
N LYS A 195 -15.28 -1.99 2.77
CA LYS A 195 -16.68 -2.45 2.73
C LYS A 195 -16.87 -3.81 3.40
N GLY A 196 -15.91 -4.73 3.26
CA GLY A 196 -15.96 -6.06 3.85
C GLY A 196 -15.51 -6.13 5.32
N CYS A 197 -14.54 -5.30 5.70
CA CYS A 197 -13.82 -5.44 6.96
C CYS A 197 -14.14 -4.37 8.01
N TYR A 198 -14.71 -3.23 7.63
CA TYR A 198 -14.94 -2.10 8.53
C TYR A 198 -16.39 -1.67 8.59
N LYS A 199 -16.94 -1.59 9.80
CA LYS A 199 -18.31 -1.10 10.06
C LYS A 199 -18.25 0.06 11.04
N LYS A 200 -18.57 1.26 10.56
CA LYS A 200 -18.69 2.47 11.36
C LYS A 200 -20.10 2.59 11.92
N LYS A 201 -20.27 2.62 13.26
CA LYS A 201 -21.59 2.75 13.87
C LYS A 201 -22.16 4.17 13.74
N THR A 202 -21.28 5.17 13.73
CA THR A 202 -21.63 6.60 13.66
C THR A 202 -21.84 7.13 12.25
N ALA A 203 -22.03 6.27 11.24
CA ALA A 203 -22.39 6.68 9.87
C ALA A 203 -23.76 7.40 9.92
N GLY A 204 -23.75 8.72 10.13
CA GLY A 204 -24.95 9.57 10.28
C GLY A 204 -24.88 10.59 11.41
N LYS A 205 -23.94 10.49 12.35
CA LYS A 205 -23.67 11.54 13.34
C LYS A 205 -22.38 12.26 12.95
N LEU A 206 -22.51 13.49 12.46
CA LEU A 206 -21.36 14.38 12.27
C LEU A 206 -20.58 14.46 13.58
N SER A 207 -19.27 14.22 13.52
CA SER A 207 -18.39 14.46 14.67
C SER A 207 -18.45 15.93 15.08
N THR A 208 -18.04 16.26 16.29
CA THR A 208 -17.98 17.66 16.74
C THR A 208 -17.04 18.47 15.84
N SER A 209 -15.99 17.83 15.31
CA SER A 209 -15.06 18.41 14.34
C SER A 209 -15.75 18.69 12.99
N ASP A 210 -16.52 17.73 12.44
CA ASP A 210 -17.25 17.90 11.20
C ASP A 210 -18.34 18.99 11.29
N LYS A 211 -18.89 19.17 12.51
CA LYS A 211 -19.85 20.26 12.78
C LYS A 211 -19.16 21.62 12.83
N ILE A 212 -17.95 21.69 13.37
CA ILE A 212 -17.14 22.91 13.44
C ILE A 212 -16.68 23.29 12.04
N ASP A 213 -16.19 22.34 11.25
CA ASP A 213 -15.76 22.59 9.87
C ASP A 213 -16.91 23.10 8.98
N LYS A 214 -18.13 22.57 9.16
CA LYS A 214 -19.32 23.10 8.44
C LYS A 214 -19.72 24.52 8.84
N VAL A 215 -19.39 24.95 10.05
CA VAL A 215 -19.71 26.31 10.54
C VAL A 215 -18.64 27.32 10.10
N VAL A 216 -17.39 26.86 9.93
CA VAL A 216 -16.24 27.72 9.58
C VAL A 216 -16.07 27.90 8.06
N THR A 217 -16.62 26.98 7.25
CA THR A 217 -16.50 27.01 5.77
C THR A 217 -17.74 27.54 5.05
N ASN A 218 -18.68 28.20 5.77
CA ASN A 218 -19.86 28.83 5.16
C ASN A 218 -19.74 30.35 5.13
#